data_edada368890ef14ffa237d4cebafc174
#
_entry.id   edada368890ef14ffa237d4cebafc174
#
_cell.length_a   1.000
_cell.length_b   1.000
_cell.length_c   1.000
_cell.angle_alpha   90.00
_cell.angle_beta   90.00
_cell.angle_gamma   90.00
#
_symmetry.space_group_name_H-M   'P 1'
#
loop_
_entity.id
_entity.type
_entity.pdbx_description
1 polymer ?
#
loop_
_entity_poly.entity_id
_entity_poly.type
_entity_poly.pdbx_seq_one_letter_code
_entity_poly.pdbx_strand_id
1 'polypeptide(L)'
;MAVPYDYYRIFYYVAQHKSFTKAAEALGNNQPNITRCMNNLEQDLGCKLFVRTNHGVSLTPEGQRLYSRAAVAFEQLRLGESEIRADCSLRTGSISIAASEAALHLTLLNRLDAFHRRHPGVHLRITNDSTPHAMEGLLRGQVDCAAVTTPCPVRKSLQETALVSFREILICGSDFHDLTAETRSLRDLENLPFVCMSRGTSTYTFYQQLFLKHNLAFHVEMEAGTMDQVLAMVQSNLGVGFYPESMAASALAAGTVFQIHLAEPIPERFVNLIEDTSRPQSVAMKAFKKMLLAPEEE
;
A
#
# COMPACT_ATOMS: atom_id res chain seq x y z
N MET A 1 -5.31 40.11 -1.24
CA MET A 1 -6.57 39.45 -0.79
C MET A 1 -6.40 37.95 -0.92
N ALA A 2 -6.97 37.15 -0.04
CA ALA A 2 -6.89 35.69 -0.20
C ALA A 2 -7.76 35.28 -1.40
N VAL A 3 -7.22 34.47 -2.30
CA VAL A 3 -7.92 33.93 -3.48
C VAL A 3 -9.16 33.17 -3.02
N PRO A 4 -10.35 33.43 -3.60
CA PRO A 4 -11.56 32.67 -3.26
C PRO A 4 -11.37 31.18 -3.51
N TYR A 5 -11.78 30.33 -2.58
CA TYR A 5 -11.60 28.88 -2.68
C TYR A 5 -12.29 28.27 -3.91
N ASP A 6 -13.42 28.81 -4.34
CA ASP A 6 -14.11 28.41 -5.55
C ASP A 6 -13.25 28.52 -6.83
N TYR A 7 -12.29 29.43 -6.86
CA TYR A 7 -11.41 29.55 -8.04
C TYR A 7 -10.51 28.35 -8.19
N TYR A 8 -10.03 27.75 -7.09
CA TYR A 8 -9.26 26.50 -7.13
C TYR A 8 -10.12 25.31 -7.55
N ARG A 9 -11.39 25.29 -7.14
CA ARG A 9 -12.35 24.27 -7.58
C ARG A 9 -12.58 24.37 -9.10
N ILE A 10 -12.86 25.55 -9.60
CA ILE A 10 -13.04 25.79 -11.02
C ILE A 10 -11.77 25.41 -11.80
N PHE A 11 -10.60 25.81 -11.31
CA PHE A 11 -9.31 25.44 -11.88
C PHE A 11 -9.14 23.93 -12.01
N TYR A 12 -9.42 23.19 -10.94
CA TYR A 12 -9.34 21.74 -10.94
C TYR A 12 -10.21 21.10 -12.02
N TYR A 13 -11.46 21.52 -12.14
CA TYR A 13 -12.38 20.99 -13.15
C TYR A 13 -11.98 21.36 -14.58
N VAL A 14 -11.51 22.58 -14.84
CA VAL A 14 -10.99 22.98 -16.16
C VAL A 14 -9.77 22.15 -16.54
N ALA A 15 -8.86 21.92 -15.61
CA ALA A 15 -7.69 21.09 -15.82
C ALA A 15 -8.04 19.64 -16.11
N GLN A 16 -8.98 19.07 -15.35
CA GLN A 16 -9.45 17.68 -15.49
C GLN A 16 -10.14 17.44 -16.84
N HIS A 17 -11.06 18.35 -17.24
CA HIS A 17 -11.81 18.22 -18.47
C HIS A 17 -11.07 18.73 -19.71
N LYS A 18 -9.93 19.42 -19.53
CA LYS A 18 -9.16 20.10 -20.59
C LYS A 18 -10.04 21.00 -21.47
N SER A 19 -11.11 21.56 -20.90
CA SER A 19 -12.13 22.35 -21.61
C SER A 19 -12.91 23.24 -20.65
N PHE A 20 -12.96 24.55 -20.95
CA PHE A 20 -13.77 25.50 -20.19
C PHE A 20 -15.27 25.22 -20.29
N THR A 21 -15.75 24.79 -21.48
CA THR A 21 -17.16 24.47 -21.71
C THR A 21 -17.59 23.24 -20.90
N LYS A 22 -16.83 22.15 -21.02
CA LYS A 22 -17.14 20.90 -20.25
C LYS A 22 -17.05 21.12 -18.75
N ALA A 23 -16.10 21.94 -18.29
CA ALA A 23 -16.01 22.30 -16.87
C ALA A 23 -17.21 23.13 -16.41
N ALA A 24 -17.71 24.06 -17.28
CA ALA A 24 -18.91 24.84 -16.99
C ALA A 24 -20.14 23.94 -16.85
N GLU A 25 -20.34 23.00 -17.76
CA GLU A 25 -21.42 22.00 -17.71
C GLU A 25 -21.34 21.16 -16.42
N ALA A 26 -20.14 20.63 -16.09
CA ALA A 26 -19.93 19.81 -14.89
C ALA A 26 -20.17 20.57 -13.58
N LEU A 27 -19.96 21.90 -13.59
CA LEU A 27 -20.15 22.76 -12.42
C LEU A 27 -21.54 23.43 -12.38
N GLY A 28 -22.44 23.16 -13.35
CA GLY A 28 -23.73 23.82 -13.46
C GLY A 28 -23.60 25.35 -13.65
N ASN A 29 -22.59 25.81 -14.37
CA ASN A 29 -22.23 27.21 -14.56
C ASN A 29 -22.14 27.56 -16.04
N ASN A 30 -21.95 28.82 -16.38
CA ASN A 30 -21.71 29.26 -17.76
C ASN A 30 -20.22 29.47 -18.02
N GLN A 31 -19.81 29.23 -19.27
CA GLN A 31 -18.42 29.34 -19.70
C GLN A 31 -17.80 30.75 -19.51
N PRO A 32 -18.51 31.89 -19.77
CA PRO A 32 -17.96 33.19 -19.48
C PRO A 32 -17.58 33.42 -18.03
N ASN A 33 -18.38 32.91 -17.08
CA ASN A 33 -18.07 33.00 -15.66
C ASN A 33 -16.85 32.15 -15.27
N ILE A 34 -16.74 30.93 -15.77
CA ILE A 34 -15.57 30.07 -15.59
C ILE A 34 -14.31 30.76 -16.10
N THR A 35 -14.39 31.38 -17.32
CA THR A 35 -13.26 32.10 -17.91
C THR A 35 -12.84 33.28 -17.05
N ARG A 36 -13.82 34.09 -16.55
CA ARG A 36 -13.54 35.20 -15.65
C ARG A 36 -12.87 34.76 -14.35
N CYS A 37 -13.35 33.71 -13.73
CA CYS A 37 -12.76 33.18 -12.51
C CYS A 37 -11.31 32.71 -12.73
N MET A 38 -11.02 32.07 -13.84
CA MET A 38 -9.65 31.64 -14.16
C MET A 38 -8.72 32.81 -14.42
N ASN A 39 -9.21 33.85 -15.16
CA ASN A 39 -8.41 35.05 -15.36
C ASN A 39 -8.09 35.78 -14.04
N ASN A 40 -9.04 35.83 -13.11
CA ASN A 40 -8.82 36.43 -11.81
C ASN A 40 -7.81 35.60 -11.00
N LEU A 41 -7.93 34.24 -11.00
CA LEU A 41 -6.97 33.36 -10.33
C LEU A 41 -5.55 33.55 -10.87
N GLU A 42 -5.40 33.61 -12.21
CA GLU A 42 -4.09 33.85 -12.85
C GLU A 42 -3.53 35.23 -12.50
N GLN A 43 -4.39 36.24 -12.41
CA GLN A 43 -4.00 37.59 -12.01
C GLN A 43 -3.55 37.61 -10.55
N ASP A 44 -4.30 36.99 -9.64
CA ASP A 44 -3.98 36.95 -8.22
C ASP A 44 -2.68 36.19 -7.94
N LEU A 45 -2.40 35.12 -8.73
CA LEU A 45 -1.17 34.32 -8.63
C LEU A 45 0.00 34.90 -9.43
N GLY A 46 -0.24 35.91 -10.28
CA GLY A 46 0.78 36.56 -11.12
C GLY A 46 1.37 35.67 -12.23
N CYS A 47 0.70 34.58 -12.59
CA CYS A 47 1.17 33.65 -13.62
C CYS A 47 0.03 33.02 -14.40
N LYS A 48 0.32 32.57 -15.64
CA LYS A 48 -0.63 31.81 -16.45
C LYS A 48 -0.64 30.35 -15.99
N LEU A 49 -1.84 29.79 -15.84
CA LEU A 49 -2.06 28.39 -15.45
C LEU A 49 -2.46 27.54 -16.65
N PHE A 50 -3.05 28.16 -17.68
CA PHE A 50 -3.53 27.49 -18.87
C PHE A 50 -2.94 28.07 -20.16
N VAL A 51 -2.72 27.16 -21.12
CA VAL A 51 -2.42 27.50 -22.53
C VAL A 51 -3.58 27.02 -23.39
N ARG A 52 -4.13 27.90 -24.22
CA ARG A 52 -5.15 27.56 -25.23
C ARG A 52 -4.46 27.00 -26.46
N THR A 53 -4.89 25.82 -26.90
CA THR A 53 -4.41 25.16 -28.12
C THR A 53 -5.58 24.89 -29.07
N ASN A 54 -5.28 24.56 -30.31
CA ASN A 54 -6.30 24.21 -31.32
C ASN A 54 -7.09 22.93 -30.93
N HIS A 55 -6.61 22.17 -29.94
CA HIS A 55 -7.22 20.93 -29.44
C HIS A 55 -7.83 21.08 -28.05
N GLY A 56 -7.97 22.29 -27.51
CA GLY A 56 -8.52 22.56 -26.19
C GLY A 56 -7.58 23.33 -25.27
N VAL A 57 -7.51 22.92 -24.00
CA VAL A 57 -6.75 23.63 -22.97
C VAL A 57 -5.73 22.71 -22.36
N SER A 58 -4.49 23.15 -22.23
CA SER A 58 -3.43 22.45 -21.51
C SER A 58 -2.90 23.29 -20.34
N LEU A 59 -2.29 22.64 -19.35
CA LEU A 59 -1.67 23.31 -18.21
C LEU A 59 -0.29 23.84 -18.56
N THR A 60 0.05 25.00 -18.01
CA THR A 60 1.43 25.49 -17.94
C THR A 60 2.23 24.67 -16.89
N PRO A 61 3.57 24.79 -16.81
CA PRO A 61 4.34 24.21 -15.71
C PRO A 61 3.86 24.68 -14.33
N GLU A 62 3.45 25.94 -14.20
CA GLU A 62 2.84 26.51 -12.98
C GLU A 62 1.49 25.87 -12.70
N GLY A 63 0.65 25.75 -13.74
CA GLY A 63 -0.64 25.07 -13.68
C GLY A 63 -0.48 23.61 -13.27
N GLN A 64 0.53 22.90 -13.77
CA GLN A 64 0.78 21.51 -13.42
C GLN A 64 1.16 21.35 -11.93
N ARG A 65 1.99 22.27 -11.40
CA ARG A 65 2.33 22.29 -9.97
C ARG A 65 1.11 22.56 -9.10
N LEU A 66 0.27 23.52 -9.48
CA LEU A 66 -0.96 23.81 -8.74
C LEU A 66 -1.95 22.64 -8.84
N TYR A 67 -2.09 22.03 -10.02
CA TYR A 67 -3.00 20.90 -10.22
C TYR A 67 -2.64 19.69 -9.35
N SER A 68 -1.36 19.36 -9.24
CA SER A 68 -0.94 18.24 -8.38
C SER A 68 -1.32 18.44 -6.90
N ARG A 69 -1.32 19.68 -6.41
CA ARG A 69 -1.75 20.00 -5.03
C ARG A 69 -3.27 20.08 -4.90
N ALA A 70 -3.92 20.73 -5.87
CA ALA A 70 -5.38 20.86 -5.88
C ALA A 70 -6.05 19.48 -6.00
N ALA A 71 -5.53 18.58 -6.84
CA ALA A 71 -6.06 17.23 -7.00
C ALA A 71 -6.08 16.45 -5.69
N VAL A 72 -5.00 16.51 -4.91
CA VAL A 72 -4.94 15.88 -3.58
C VAL A 72 -5.98 16.50 -2.64
N ALA A 73 -6.08 17.84 -2.61
CA ALA A 73 -7.02 18.52 -1.72
C ALA A 73 -8.48 18.18 -2.07
N PHE A 74 -8.84 18.19 -3.36
CA PHE A 74 -10.20 17.86 -3.81
C PHE A 74 -10.54 16.39 -3.63
N GLU A 75 -9.58 15.49 -3.79
CA GLU A 75 -9.81 14.09 -3.48
C GLU A 75 -10.09 13.87 -1.98
N GLN A 76 -9.39 14.57 -1.10
CA GLN A 76 -9.66 14.53 0.35
C GLN A 76 -11.05 15.08 0.69
N LEU A 77 -11.47 16.18 0.05
CA LEU A 77 -12.81 16.73 0.23
C LEU A 77 -13.89 15.77 -0.30
N ARG A 78 -13.67 15.16 -1.47
CA ARG A 78 -14.58 14.16 -2.05
C ARG A 78 -14.72 12.93 -1.17
N LEU A 79 -13.62 12.48 -0.56
CA LEU A 79 -13.63 11.41 0.42
C LEU A 79 -14.47 11.78 1.64
N GLY A 80 -14.28 12.98 2.20
CA GLY A 80 -15.07 13.48 3.33
C GLY A 80 -16.57 13.64 2.98
N GLU A 81 -16.91 14.15 1.80
CA GLU A 81 -18.31 14.19 1.32
C GLU A 81 -18.90 12.79 1.14
N SER A 82 -18.11 11.84 0.63
CA SER A 82 -18.50 10.44 0.48
C SER A 82 -18.77 9.80 1.85
N GLU A 83 -17.92 10.08 2.84
CA GLU A 83 -18.09 9.63 4.22
C GLU A 83 -19.38 10.14 4.84
N ILE A 84 -19.69 11.43 4.67
CA ILE A 84 -20.94 12.05 5.17
C ILE A 84 -22.18 11.45 4.50
N ARG A 85 -22.11 11.19 3.19
CA ARG A 85 -23.21 10.55 2.45
C ARG A 85 -23.34 9.06 2.77
N ALA A 86 -22.24 8.40 3.08
CA ALA A 86 -22.19 6.96 3.42
C ALA A 86 -22.71 6.66 4.84
N ASP A 87 -22.80 7.67 5.72
CA ASP A 87 -23.39 7.52 7.06
C ASP A 87 -24.84 7.01 7.03
N CYS A 88 -25.50 7.09 5.87
CA CYS A 88 -26.88 6.62 5.73
C CYS A 88 -27.05 5.18 5.22
N SER A 89 -26.02 4.54 4.64
CA SER A 89 -26.12 3.11 4.26
C SER A 89 -24.77 2.58 3.72
N LEU A 90 -24.35 1.39 4.15
CA LEU A 90 -23.23 0.58 3.59
C LEU A 90 -23.42 0.22 2.09
N ARG A 91 -24.31 0.92 1.39
CA ARG A 91 -24.58 0.76 -0.05
C ARG A 91 -23.57 1.50 -0.93
N THR A 92 -22.86 2.47 -0.35
CA THR A 92 -21.81 3.23 -1.03
C THR A 92 -20.74 3.58 -0.02
N GLY A 93 -19.51 3.69 -0.44
CA GLY A 93 -18.38 4.05 0.42
C GLY A 93 -17.06 3.63 -0.22
N SER A 94 -15.97 3.99 0.40
CA SER A 94 -14.65 3.53 -0.02
C SER A 94 -13.80 3.17 1.19
N ILE A 95 -12.95 2.19 1.02
CA ILE A 95 -11.92 1.82 1.98
C ILE A 95 -10.60 1.76 1.23
N SER A 96 -9.58 2.47 1.72
CA SER A 96 -8.23 2.42 1.20
C SER A 96 -7.30 1.76 2.21
N ILE A 97 -6.61 0.72 1.77
CA ILE A 97 -5.75 -0.12 2.60
C ILE A 97 -4.35 -0.15 1.99
N ALA A 98 -3.34 0.23 2.75
CA ALA A 98 -1.96 -0.06 2.39
C ALA A 98 -1.59 -1.42 3.00
N ALA A 99 -1.24 -2.39 2.17
CA ALA A 99 -0.91 -3.73 2.63
C ALA A 99 0.47 -4.16 2.18
N SER A 100 1.22 -4.83 3.04
CA SER A 100 2.35 -5.62 2.55
C SER A 100 1.81 -6.86 1.83
N GLU A 101 2.56 -7.36 0.86
CA GLU A 101 2.15 -8.52 0.07
C GLU A 101 1.87 -9.75 0.95
N ALA A 102 2.74 -10.01 1.93
CA ALA A 102 2.49 -11.08 2.89
C ALA A 102 1.20 -10.86 3.71
N ALA A 103 0.91 -9.62 4.13
CA ALA A 103 -0.33 -9.32 4.84
C ALA A 103 -1.57 -9.52 3.94
N LEU A 104 -1.45 -9.16 2.66
CA LEU A 104 -2.51 -9.39 1.68
C LEU A 104 -2.83 -10.88 1.56
N HIS A 105 -1.82 -11.70 1.30
CA HIS A 105 -1.99 -13.14 1.07
C HIS A 105 -2.36 -13.92 2.32
N LEU A 106 -1.75 -13.60 3.47
CA LEU A 106 -1.92 -14.37 4.70
C LEU A 106 -3.27 -14.12 5.39
N THR A 107 -3.90 -12.93 5.17
CA THR A 107 -5.11 -12.61 5.93
C THR A 107 -6.14 -11.78 5.17
N LEU A 108 -5.72 -10.83 4.31
CA LEU A 108 -6.70 -9.87 3.75
C LEU A 108 -7.55 -10.46 2.64
N LEU A 109 -7.01 -11.31 1.75
CA LEU A 109 -7.72 -11.76 0.54
C LEU A 109 -9.07 -12.42 0.87
N ASN A 110 -9.09 -13.37 1.80
CA ASN A 110 -10.31 -14.05 2.19
C ASN A 110 -11.32 -13.08 2.84
N ARG A 111 -10.83 -12.14 3.64
CA ARG A 111 -11.66 -11.14 4.31
C ARG A 111 -12.20 -10.10 3.34
N LEU A 112 -11.41 -9.70 2.35
CA LEU A 112 -11.84 -8.77 1.30
C LEU A 112 -12.91 -9.40 0.40
N ASP A 113 -12.77 -10.69 0.03
CA ASP A 113 -13.79 -11.42 -0.72
C ASP A 113 -15.10 -11.47 0.05
N ALA A 114 -15.07 -11.92 1.31
CA ALA A 114 -16.25 -11.98 2.15
C ALA A 114 -16.90 -10.60 2.37
N PHE A 115 -16.09 -9.54 2.55
CA PHE A 115 -16.57 -8.17 2.69
C PHE A 115 -17.21 -7.67 1.40
N HIS A 116 -16.57 -7.88 0.27
CA HIS A 116 -17.07 -7.44 -1.03
C HIS A 116 -18.40 -8.12 -1.38
N ARG A 117 -18.55 -9.43 -1.13
CA ARG A 117 -19.82 -10.14 -1.32
C ARG A 117 -20.95 -9.56 -0.46
N ARG A 118 -20.63 -9.17 0.78
CA ARG A 118 -21.63 -8.62 1.72
C ARG A 118 -21.94 -7.15 1.45
N HIS A 119 -20.99 -6.40 0.93
CA HIS A 119 -21.06 -4.96 0.68
C HIS A 119 -20.55 -4.59 -0.72
N PRO A 120 -21.22 -5.04 -1.80
CA PRO A 120 -20.72 -4.88 -3.18
C PRO A 120 -20.66 -3.42 -3.65
N GLY A 121 -21.35 -2.51 -2.95
CA GLY A 121 -21.30 -1.07 -3.25
C GLY A 121 -20.12 -0.33 -2.60
N VAL A 122 -19.33 -1.00 -1.75
CA VAL A 122 -18.14 -0.38 -1.14
C VAL A 122 -16.94 -0.57 -2.07
N HIS A 123 -16.32 0.54 -2.45
CA HIS A 123 -15.11 0.51 -3.26
C HIS A 123 -13.89 0.18 -2.39
N LEU A 124 -13.16 -0.88 -2.76
CA LEU A 124 -11.95 -1.31 -2.07
C LEU A 124 -10.73 -0.89 -2.89
N ARG A 125 -9.85 -0.09 -2.29
CA ARG A 125 -8.56 0.30 -2.86
C ARG A 125 -7.46 -0.31 -2.01
N ILE A 126 -6.71 -1.23 -2.57
CA ILE A 126 -5.57 -1.86 -1.92
C ILE A 126 -4.29 -1.44 -2.66
N THR A 127 -3.31 -0.95 -1.91
CA THR A 127 -1.96 -0.68 -2.44
C THR A 127 -0.98 -1.69 -1.87
N ASN A 128 -0.04 -2.15 -2.70
CA ASN A 128 1.07 -2.99 -2.23
C ASN A 128 2.21 -2.06 -1.80
N ASP A 129 2.48 -2.04 -0.50
CA ASP A 129 3.44 -1.13 0.10
C ASP A 129 4.36 -1.88 1.08
N SER A 130 5.62 -1.46 1.14
CA SER A 130 6.48 -1.88 2.25
C SER A 130 5.96 -1.33 3.58
N THR A 131 6.22 -2.01 4.69
CA THR A 131 5.77 -1.55 6.01
C THR A 131 6.07 -0.06 6.28
N PRO A 132 7.28 0.47 6.01
CA PRO A 132 7.55 1.90 6.21
C PRO A 132 6.68 2.81 5.34
N HIS A 133 6.46 2.47 4.06
CA HIS A 133 5.63 3.26 3.15
C HIS A 133 4.14 3.21 3.53
N ALA A 134 3.63 2.04 3.90
CA ALA A 134 2.27 1.87 4.40
C ALA A 134 2.01 2.74 5.64
N MET A 135 2.96 2.75 6.58
CA MET A 135 2.92 3.58 7.77
C MET A 135 2.94 5.08 7.45
N GLU A 136 3.76 5.49 6.50
CA GLU A 136 3.82 6.88 6.05
C GLU A 136 2.51 7.30 5.37
N GLY A 137 1.95 6.47 4.50
CA GLY A 137 0.65 6.67 3.86
C GLY A 137 -0.48 6.85 4.87
N LEU A 138 -0.49 6.01 5.93
CA LEU A 138 -1.46 6.10 7.01
C LEU A 138 -1.31 7.43 7.78
N LEU A 139 -0.09 7.81 8.18
CA LEU A 139 0.16 9.07 8.90
C LEU A 139 -0.22 10.30 8.07
N ARG A 140 -0.07 10.25 6.76
CA ARG A 140 -0.50 11.31 5.84
C ARG A 140 -1.99 11.30 5.55
N GLY A 141 -2.73 10.26 5.97
CA GLY A 141 -4.16 10.10 5.67
C GLY A 141 -4.46 9.76 4.22
N GLN A 142 -3.52 9.13 3.55
CA GLN A 142 -3.70 8.65 2.18
C GLN A 142 -4.42 7.30 2.13
N VAL A 143 -4.42 6.59 3.26
CA VAL A 143 -5.12 5.32 3.47
C VAL A 143 -5.83 5.31 4.82
N ASP A 144 -6.89 4.52 4.93
CA ASP A 144 -7.71 4.40 6.14
C ASP A 144 -7.05 3.50 7.18
N CYS A 145 -6.34 2.48 6.73
CA CYS A 145 -5.56 1.58 7.59
C CYS A 145 -4.37 0.99 6.83
N ALA A 146 -3.46 0.41 7.58
CA ALA A 146 -2.36 -0.37 7.02
C ALA A 146 -2.38 -1.79 7.58
N ALA A 147 -2.15 -2.80 6.72
CA ALA A 147 -1.95 -4.19 7.11
C ALA A 147 -0.51 -4.58 6.76
N VAL A 148 0.31 -4.76 7.77
CA VAL A 148 1.77 -4.88 7.60
C VAL A 148 2.34 -5.99 8.48
N THR A 149 3.55 -6.44 8.13
CA THR A 149 4.24 -7.46 8.90
C THR A 149 5.23 -6.86 9.90
N THR A 150 5.40 -7.55 11.02
CA THR A 150 6.44 -7.19 12.00
C THR A 150 7.85 -7.43 11.44
N PRO A 151 8.89 -6.66 11.90
CA PRO A 151 8.81 -5.58 12.86
C PRO A 151 8.13 -4.34 12.29
N CYS A 152 7.26 -3.73 13.09
CA CYS A 152 6.56 -2.51 12.73
C CYS A 152 6.77 -1.48 13.84
N PRO A 153 7.52 -0.39 13.61
CA PRO A 153 7.70 0.65 14.60
C PRO A 153 6.42 1.49 14.73
N VAL A 154 5.63 1.22 15.76
CA VAL A 154 4.37 1.94 16.01
C VAL A 154 4.64 3.23 16.77
N ARG A 155 4.06 4.34 16.28
CA ARG A 155 4.07 5.64 16.97
C ARG A 155 2.90 5.74 17.94
N LYS A 156 3.01 6.59 18.96
CA LYS A 156 1.99 6.77 20.02
C LYS A 156 0.57 7.10 19.50
N SER A 157 0.46 7.69 18.30
CA SER A 157 -0.82 8.03 17.67
C SER A 157 -1.48 6.87 16.92
N LEU A 158 -0.78 5.75 16.77
CA LEU A 158 -1.25 4.61 16.01
C LEU A 158 -1.62 3.47 16.95
N GLN A 159 -2.70 2.80 16.64
CA GLN A 159 -3.13 1.57 17.28
C GLN A 159 -2.69 0.38 16.43
N GLU A 160 -2.09 -0.60 17.07
CA GLU A 160 -1.69 -1.86 16.49
C GLU A 160 -2.58 -2.97 17.01
N THR A 161 -3.08 -3.81 16.10
CA THR A 161 -3.89 -4.99 16.43
C THR A 161 -3.33 -6.18 15.64
N ALA A 162 -2.88 -7.20 16.34
CA ALA A 162 -2.41 -8.44 15.71
C ALA A 162 -3.59 -9.17 15.05
N LEU A 163 -3.42 -9.57 13.78
CA LEU A 163 -4.42 -10.30 12.99
C LEU A 163 -4.10 -11.79 12.96
N VAL A 164 -2.90 -12.14 12.55
CA VAL A 164 -2.44 -13.53 12.43
C VAL A 164 -0.94 -13.61 12.68
N SER A 165 -0.48 -14.70 13.30
CA SER A 165 0.92 -15.04 13.32
C SER A 165 1.28 -15.93 12.14
N PHE A 166 2.52 -15.89 11.70
CA PHE A 166 3.03 -16.74 10.64
C PHE A 166 4.49 -17.08 10.85
N ARG A 167 4.86 -18.25 10.35
CA ARG A 167 6.25 -18.71 10.34
C ARG A 167 6.87 -18.48 8.99
N GLU A 168 8.15 -18.26 9.00
CA GLU A 168 8.96 -18.24 7.80
C GLU A 168 9.89 -19.44 7.76
N ILE A 169 10.14 -19.92 6.57
CA ILE A 169 11.07 -21.01 6.28
C ILE A 169 12.14 -20.50 5.32
N LEU A 170 13.29 -21.14 5.34
CA LEU A 170 14.31 -20.91 4.33
C LEU A 170 14.05 -21.85 3.17
N ILE A 171 13.98 -21.32 1.94
CA ILE A 171 13.72 -22.08 0.72
C ILE A 171 14.86 -21.92 -0.29
N CYS A 172 15.04 -22.94 -1.11
CA CYS A 172 16.00 -22.95 -2.21
C CYS A 172 15.40 -23.57 -3.47
N GLY A 173 16.01 -23.30 -4.61
CA GLY A 173 15.73 -24.00 -5.87
C GLY A 173 16.52 -25.30 -6.00
N SER A 174 16.36 -25.97 -7.15
CA SER A 174 16.95 -27.30 -7.43
C SER A 174 18.48 -27.36 -7.34
N ASP A 175 19.18 -26.28 -7.71
CA ASP A 175 20.63 -26.24 -7.72
C ASP A 175 21.24 -26.21 -6.30
N PHE A 176 20.44 -25.88 -5.31
CA PHE A 176 20.80 -25.85 -3.89
C PHE A 176 20.16 -27.00 -3.11
N HIS A 177 19.57 -27.99 -3.79
CA HIS A 177 18.81 -29.08 -3.15
C HIS A 177 19.65 -29.88 -2.13
N ASP A 178 20.94 -30.02 -2.36
CA ASP A 178 21.86 -30.75 -1.44
C ASP A 178 21.89 -30.12 -0.03
N LEU A 179 21.52 -28.84 0.10
CA LEU A 179 21.42 -28.15 1.40
C LEU A 179 20.27 -28.67 2.25
N THR A 180 19.30 -29.35 1.67
CA THR A 180 18.11 -29.85 2.36
C THR A 180 18.34 -31.21 3.03
N ALA A 181 19.44 -31.90 2.71
CA ALA A 181 19.71 -33.26 3.21
C ALA A 181 19.92 -33.32 4.73
N GLU A 182 20.41 -32.21 5.33
CA GLU A 182 20.70 -32.11 6.75
C GLU A 182 20.24 -30.76 7.29
N THR A 183 20.02 -30.67 8.62
CA THR A 183 19.80 -29.40 9.28
C THR A 183 21.05 -28.54 9.22
N ARG A 184 20.93 -27.30 8.74
CA ARG A 184 22.01 -26.33 8.58
C ARG A 184 22.00 -25.30 9.69
N SER A 185 23.15 -24.80 10.08
CA SER A 185 23.23 -23.57 10.89
C SER A 185 23.24 -22.31 9.99
N LEU A 186 22.83 -21.18 10.53
CA LEU A 186 22.95 -19.90 9.80
C LEU A 186 24.40 -19.60 9.38
N ARG A 187 25.38 -20.10 10.15
CA ARG A 187 26.81 -19.98 9.85
C ARG A 187 27.20 -20.75 8.60
N ASP A 188 26.62 -21.93 8.37
CA ASP A 188 26.90 -22.75 7.18
C ASP A 188 26.42 -22.07 5.90
N LEU A 189 25.48 -21.13 6.05
CA LEU A 189 24.82 -20.42 4.95
C LEU A 189 25.40 -19.03 4.70
N GLU A 190 26.37 -18.55 5.50
CA GLU A 190 26.87 -17.16 5.46
C GLU A 190 27.37 -16.73 4.08
N ASN A 191 27.91 -17.67 3.31
CA ASN A 191 28.48 -17.41 1.98
C ASN A 191 27.53 -17.76 0.83
N LEU A 192 26.30 -18.11 1.11
CA LEU A 192 25.31 -18.39 0.05
C LEU A 192 24.73 -17.08 -0.51
N PRO A 193 24.35 -17.07 -1.79
CA PRO A 193 23.65 -15.94 -2.37
C PRO A 193 22.24 -15.84 -1.79
N PHE A 194 21.98 -14.86 -0.91
CA PHE A 194 20.65 -14.60 -0.42
C PHE A 194 19.86 -13.70 -1.36
N VAL A 195 18.61 -14.10 -1.61
CA VAL A 195 17.57 -13.29 -2.24
C VAL A 195 16.68 -12.75 -1.12
N CYS A 196 16.49 -11.45 -1.03
CA CYS A 196 15.68 -10.83 0.01
C CYS A 196 14.95 -9.60 -0.51
N MET A 197 13.98 -9.14 0.24
CA MET A 197 13.38 -7.82 0.02
C MET A 197 14.43 -6.72 0.13
N SER A 198 14.21 -5.63 -0.61
CA SER A 198 15.14 -4.50 -0.65
C SER A 198 15.43 -3.91 0.72
N ARG A 199 16.64 -3.35 0.87
CA ARG A 199 17.04 -2.62 2.08
C ARG A 199 16.04 -1.52 2.42
N GLY A 200 15.85 -1.29 3.71
CA GLY A 200 14.85 -0.33 4.22
C GLY A 200 13.45 -0.92 4.39
N THR A 201 13.21 -2.17 3.99
CA THR A 201 11.98 -2.88 4.33
C THR A 201 12.07 -3.50 5.74
N SER A 202 10.90 -3.71 6.38
CA SER A 202 10.84 -4.40 7.67
C SER A 202 11.31 -5.85 7.58
N THR A 203 11.07 -6.50 6.45
CA THR A 203 11.49 -7.89 6.19
C THR A 203 13.01 -7.99 6.11
N TYR A 204 13.67 -7.09 5.38
CA TYR A 204 15.14 -7.03 5.37
C TYR A 204 15.69 -6.82 6.79
N THR A 205 15.15 -5.85 7.52
CA THR A 205 15.57 -5.54 8.90
C THR A 205 15.38 -6.74 9.82
N PHE A 206 14.30 -7.51 9.67
CA PHE A 206 14.04 -8.71 10.45
C PHE A 206 15.14 -9.76 10.27
N TYR A 207 15.49 -10.09 9.03
CA TYR A 207 16.56 -11.08 8.79
C TYR A 207 17.95 -10.56 9.17
N GLN A 208 18.20 -9.28 8.92
CA GLN A 208 19.45 -8.67 9.39
C GLN A 208 19.60 -8.81 10.90
N GLN A 209 18.53 -8.58 11.67
CA GLN A 209 18.56 -8.77 13.12
C GLN A 209 18.71 -10.24 13.53
N LEU A 210 18.09 -11.17 12.79
CA LEU A 210 18.26 -12.61 13.02
C LEU A 210 19.75 -13.01 12.88
N PHE A 211 20.41 -12.61 11.82
CA PHE A 211 21.83 -12.91 11.62
C PHE A 211 22.72 -12.23 12.66
N LEU A 212 22.48 -10.95 12.95
CA LEU A 212 23.22 -10.21 13.97
C LEU A 212 23.12 -10.84 15.36
N LYS A 213 21.96 -11.38 15.72
CA LYS A 213 21.77 -12.11 16.99
C LYS A 213 22.72 -13.32 17.13
N HIS A 214 23.11 -13.91 16.01
CA HIS A 214 24.05 -15.03 15.94
C HIS A 214 25.48 -14.59 15.62
N ASN A 215 25.78 -13.28 15.69
CA ASN A 215 27.09 -12.67 15.34
C ASN A 215 27.52 -12.97 13.90
N LEU A 216 26.57 -12.99 12.98
CA LEU A 216 26.74 -13.18 11.55
C LEU A 216 26.35 -11.93 10.79
N ALA A 217 26.96 -11.69 9.62
CA ALA A 217 26.53 -10.67 8.69
C ALA A 217 25.47 -11.25 7.74
N PHE A 218 24.43 -10.46 7.44
CA PHE A 218 23.43 -10.85 6.44
C PHE A 218 23.80 -10.21 5.10
N HIS A 219 24.36 -11.00 4.20
CA HIS A 219 24.76 -10.58 2.87
C HIS A 219 23.68 -10.93 1.86
N VAL A 220 22.98 -9.90 1.37
CA VAL A 220 21.97 -10.04 0.31
C VAL A 220 22.66 -9.77 -1.02
N GLU A 221 22.67 -10.77 -1.90
CA GLU A 221 23.21 -10.67 -3.25
C GLU A 221 22.18 -10.10 -4.23
N MET A 222 20.92 -10.46 -4.05
CA MET A 222 19.83 -10.00 -4.90
C MET A 222 18.70 -9.40 -4.08
N GLU A 223 18.32 -8.18 -4.43
CA GLU A 223 17.22 -7.46 -3.80
C GLU A 223 15.97 -7.52 -4.66
N ALA A 224 14.84 -7.90 -4.05
CA ALA A 224 13.52 -7.97 -4.67
C ALA A 224 12.61 -6.85 -4.15
N GLY A 225 11.72 -6.36 -5.01
CA GLY A 225 10.70 -5.37 -4.66
C GLY A 225 9.47 -5.98 -3.98
N THR A 226 9.19 -7.28 -4.23
CA THR A 226 8.00 -8.00 -3.71
C THR A 226 8.38 -9.40 -3.25
N MET A 227 7.54 -9.99 -2.39
CA MET A 227 7.74 -11.39 -1.93
C MET A 227 7.59 -12.38 -3.07
N ASP A 228 6.68 -12.15 -4.02
CA ASP A 228 6.52 -13.02 -5.21
C ASP A 228 7.79 -13.02 -6.08
N GLN A 229 8.49 -11.89 -6.17
CA GLN A 229 9.79 -11.82 -6.85
C GLN A 229 10.86 -12.65 -6.10
N VAL A 230 10.85 -12.64 -4.76
CA VAL A 230 11.74 -13.50 -3.96
C VAL A 230 11.51 -14.96 -4.33
N LEU A 231 10.25 -15.42 -4.33
CA LEU A 231 9.92 -16.79 -4.70
C LEU A 231 10.37 -17.13 -6.13
N ALA A 232 10.06 -16.27 -7.09
CA ALA A 232 10.43 -16.48 -8.50
C ALA A 232 11.95 -16.55 -8.70
N MET A 233 12.71 -15.72 -8.01
CA MET A 233 14.19 -15.74 -8.06
C MET A 233 14.76 -17.01 -7.43
N VAL A 234 14.21 -17.46 -6.30
CA VAL A 234 14.62 -18.74 -5.68
C VAL A 234 14.28 -19.92 -6.58
N GLN A 235 13.09 -19.96 -7.17
CA GLN A 235 12.71 -20.98 -8.16
C GLN A 235 13.64 -21.02 -9.37
N SER A 236 14.20 -19.87 -9.74
CA SER A 236 15.15 -19.72 -10.85
C SER A 236 16.62 -20.01 -10.45
N ASN A 237 16.86 -20.56 -9.25
CA ASN A 237 18.19 -20.91 -8.72
C ASN A 237 19.14 -19.72 -8.58
N LEU A 238 18.61 -18.51 -8.40
CA LEU A 238 19.44 -17.32 -8.20
C LEU A 238 20.00 -17.20 -6.77
N GLY A 239 19.49 -18.03 -5.85
CA GLY A 239 19.96 -18.08 -4.46
C GLY A 239 18.96 -18.73 -3.53
N VAL A 240 19.16 -18.55 -2.24
CA VAL A 240 18.27 -19.01 -1.17
C VAL A 240 17.54 -17.81 -0.58
N GLY A 241 16.33 -18.03 -0.04
CA GLY A 241 15.54 -16.92 0.51
C GLY A 241 14.60 -17.37 1.62
N PHE A 242 14.32 -16.48 2.54
CA PHE A 242 13.27 -16.70 3.52
C PHE A 242 11.90 -16.36 2.93
N TYR A 243 10.91 -17.18 3.25
CA TYR A 243 9.57 -17.03 2.70
C TYR A 243 8.51 -17.53 3.69
N PRO A 244 7.30 -16.92 3.76
CA PRO A 244 6.24 -17.41 4.62
C PRO A 244 5.85 -18.84 4.26
N GLU A 245 5.84 -19.75 5.25
CA GLU A 245 5.62 -21.19 5.08
C GLU A 245 4.31 -21.49 4.33
N SER A 246 3.21 -20.88 4.76
CA SER A 246 1.90 -21.10 4.13
C SER A 246 1.84 -20.59 2.68
N MET A 247 2.55 -19.50 2.34
CA MET A 247 2.64 -19.01 0.97
C MET A 247 3.54 -19.88 0.09
N ALA A 248 4.53 -20.57 0.68
CA ALA A 248 5.41 -21.50 -0.02
C ALA A 248 4.74 -22.84 -0.32
N ALA A 249 3.62 -23.19 0.30
CA ALA A 249 3.03 -24.51 0.29
C ALA A 249 2.79 -25.08 -1.13
N SER A 250 2.28 -24.29 -2.04
CA SER A 250 2.03 -24.72 -3.43
C SER A 250 3.33 -24.99 -4.19
N ALA A 251 4.37 -24.16 -4.01
CA ALA A 251 5.66 -24.31 -4.65
C ALA A 251 6.45 -25.51 -4.09
N LEU A 252 6.35 -25.74 -2.77
CA LEU A 252 6.89 -26.93 -2.13
C LEU A 252 6.21 -28.20 -2.63
N ALA A 253 4.88 -28.23 -2.69
CA ALA A 253 4.11 -29.37 -3.20
C ALA A 253 4.39 -29.67 -4.67
N ALA A 254 4.63 -28.64 -5.47
CA ALA A 254 5.02 -28.76 -6.88
C ALA A 254 6.50 -29.16 -7.07
N GLY A 255 7.31 -29.18 -6.02
CA GLY A 255 8.75 -29.46 -6.08
C GLY A 255 9.55 -28.40 -6.84
N THR A 256 9.05 -27.18 -6.93
CA THR A 256 9.74 -26.05 -7.58
C THR A 256 10.66 -25.28 -6.62
N VAL A 257 10.45 -25.44 -5.32
CA VAL A 257 11.35 -25.03 -4.25
C VAL A 257 11.42 -26.12 -3.18
N PHE A 258 12.45 -26.07 -2.36
CA PHE A 258 12.74 -27.03 -1.29
C PHE A 258 13.05 -26.26 0.00
N GLN A 259 12.64 -26.83 1.14
CA GLN A 259 12.92 -26.23 2.43
C GLN A 259 14.31 -26.64 2.94
N ILE A 260 15.10 -25.67 3.35
CA ILE A 260 16.33 -25.88 4.11
C ILE A 260 15.96 -25.78 5.60
N HIS A 261 16.20 -26.85 6.35
CA HIS A 261 15.97 -26.86 7.78
C HIS A 261 17.10 -26.18 8.54
N LEU A 262 16.74 -25.23 9.42
CA LEU A 262 17.69 -24.48 10.24
C LEU A 262 17.75 -25.01 11.67
N ALA A 263 18.95 -25.03 12.23
CA ALA A 263 19.17 -25.33 13.65
C ALA A 263 18.70 -24.16 14.54
N GLU A 264 18.89 -22.93 14.07
CA GLU A 264 18.43 -21.72 14.76
C GLU A 264 16.96 -21.47 14.48
N PRO A 265 16.15 -21.23 15.52
CA PRO A 265 14.74 -20.94 15.35
C PRO A 265 14.56 -19.55 14.70
N ILE A 266 13.78 -19.49 13.64
CA ILE A 266 13.31 -18.23 13.07
C ILE A 266 12.19 -17.72 13.98
N PRO A 267 12.27 -16.49 14.52
CA PRO A 267 11.20 -15.92 15.33
C PRO A 267 9.89 -15.82 14.54
N GLU A 268 8.78 -16.10 15.21
CA GLU A 268 7.46 -15.93 14.64
C GLU A 268 7.19 -14.44 14.32
N ARG A 269 6.52 -14.18 13.20
CA ARG A 269 6.12 -12.84 12.79
C ARG A 269 4.61 -12.71 12.83
N PHE A 270 4.14 -11.47 12.84
CA PHE A 270 2.71 -11.15 12.86
C PHE A 270 2.34 -10.27 11.68
N VAL A 271 1.14 -10.47 11.18
CA VAL A 271 0.44 -9.46 10.38
C VAL A 271 -0.36 -8.62 11.35
N ASN A 272 -0.14 -7.33 11.32
CA ASN A 272 -0.81 -6.36 12.18
C ASN A 272 -1.64 -5.39 11.36
N LEU A 273 -2.85 -5.11 11.84
CA LEU A 273 -3.64 -3.95 11.41
C LEU A 273 -3.16 -2.74 12.18
N ILE A 274 -2.83 -1.67 11.44
CA ILE A 274 -2.42 -0.38 12.01
C ILE A 274 -3.44 0.67 11.63
N GLU A 275 -3.87 1.45 12.62
CA GLU A 275 -4.89 2.47 12.48
C GLU A 275 -4.45 3.78 13.15
N ASP A 276 -4.85 4.91 12.59
CA ASP A 276 -4.68 6.21 13.21
C ASP A 276 -5.92 6.55 14.06
N THR A 277 -5.79 6.42 15.38
CA THR A 277 -6.89 6.68 16.32
C THR A 277 -7.23 8.17 16.49
N SER A 278 -6.40 9.05 15.96
CA SER A 278 -6.68 10.49 15.98
C SER A 278 -7.70 10.91 14.93
N ARG A 279 -8.03 10.02 13.99
CA ARG A 279 -8.96 10.28 12.90
C ARG A 279 -10.25 9.48 13.04
N PRO A 280 -11.41 10.08 12.71
CA PRO A 280 -12.67 9.35 12.69
C PRO A 280 -12.66 8.33 11.55
N GLN A 281 -13.07 7.10 11.87
CA GLN A 281 -13.22 6.05 10.87
C GLN A 281 -14.57 6.14 10.17
N SER A 282 -14.58 5.88 8.85
CA SER A 282 -15.81 5.74 8.07
C SER A 282 -16.64 4.53 8.54
N VAL A 283 -17.94 4.54 8.24
CA VAL A 283 -18.82 3.40 8.55
C VAL A 283 -18.35 2.13 7.86
N ALA A 284 -17.88 2.26 6.61
CA ALA A 284 -17.35 1.15 5.85
C ALA A 284 -16.08 0.57 6.51
N MET A 285 -15.15 1.43 6.96
CA MET A 285 -13.94 0.99 7.66
C MET A 285 -14.26 0.28 8.97
N LYS A 286 -15.20 0.81 9.76
CA LYS A 286 -15.65 0.15 11.01
C LYS A 286 -16.26 -1.23 10.74
N ALA A 287 -17.08 -1.35 9.68
CA ALA A 287 -17.67 -2.62 9.29
C ALA A 287 -16.61 -3.63 8.82
N PHE A 288 -15.65 -3.18 8.01
CA PHE A 288 -14.53 -4.00 7.55
C PHE A 288 -13.67 -4.47 8.73
N LYS A 289 -13.28 -3.55 9.63
CA LYS A 289 -12.52 -3.88 10.84
C LYS A 289 -13.23 -4.94 11.68
N LYS A 290 -14.54 -4.77 11.91
CA LYS A 290 -15.33 -5.75 12.67
C LYS A 290 -15.25 -7.14 12.05
N MET A 291 -15.30 -7.22 10.72
CA MET A 291 -15.22 -8.49 10.01
C MET A 291 -13.78 -9.05 10.00
N LEU A 292 -12.77 -8.17 9.86
CA LEU A 292 -11.37 -8.55 9.88
C LEU A 292 -10.95 -9.15 11.23
N LEU A 293 -11.53 -8.66 12.34
CA LEU A 293 -11.24 -9.11 13.70
C LEU A 293 -12.17 -10.23 14.17
N ALA A 294 -13.20 -10.59 13.40
CA ALA A 294 -14.06 -11.72 13.74
C ALA A 294 -13.28 -13.03 13.60
N PRO A 295 -13.54 -14.03 14.47
CA PRO A 295 -13.01 -15.38 14.25
C PRO A 295 -13.34 -15.87 12.85
N GLU A 296 -12.48 -16.69 12.27
CA GLU A 296 -12.83 -17.37 11.01
C GLU A 296 -13.98 -18.33 11.30
N GLU A 297 -15.10 -18.14 10.61
CA GLU A 297 -16.14 -19.16 10.58
C GLU A 297 -15.58 -20.34 9.78
N GLU A 298 -15.42 -21.50 10.44
CA GLU A 298 -14.96 -22.77 9.85
C GLU A 298 -15.85 -23.24 8.70
#